data_404019a4267453d1b0933b8ff2209b45
#
_entry.id   404019a4267453d1b0933b8ff2209b45
#
_cell.length_a   1.000
_cell.length_b   1.000
_cell.length_c   1.000
_cell.angle_alpha   90.00
_cell.angle_beta   90.00
_cell.angle_gamma   90.00
#
_symmetry.space_group_name_H-M   'P 1'
#
loop_
_entity.id
_entity.type
_entity.pdbx_description
1 polymer ?
#
loop_
_entity_poly.entity_id
_entity_poly.type
_entity_poly.pdbx_seq_one_letter_code
_entity_poly.pdbx_strand_id
1 'polypeptide(L)'
;VKGSPNYDEALRFLVHASAPYQQAGQAKWINYGPMRRSGMAILAANEPWFHNGQNIMPHMPNTDEHMKNGLYANPDWWADNGDSISERYRAWMGQ
;
A
#
# COMPACT_ATOMS: atom_id res chain seq x y z
N VAL A 1 11.14 0.01 -17.81
CA VAL A 1 10.77 0.05 -19.23
C VAL A 1 11.82 -0.75 -20.01
N LYS A 2 11.39 -1.61 -20.93
CA LYS A 2 12.29 -2.40 -21.79
C LYS A 2 13.17 -1.43 -22.61
N GLY A 3 14.50 -1.62 -22.57
CA GLY A 3 15.45 -0.74 -23.26
C GLY A 3 15.88 0.50 -22.47
N SER A 4 15.54 0.60 -21.19
CA SER A 4 16.05 1.68 -20.33
C SER A 4 17.57 1.58 -20.18
N PRO A 5 18.32 2.68 -20.35
CA PRO A 5 19.76 2.69 -20.10
C PRO A 5 20.13 2.51 -18.62
N ASN A 6 19.17 2.73 -17.71
CA ASN A 6 19.35 2.67 -16.25
C ASN A 6 18.66 1.43 -15.64
N TYR A 7 18.61 0.32 -16.39
CA TYR A 7 17.90 -0.89 -15.95
C TYR A 7 18.47 -1.45 -14.64
N ASP A 8 19.79 -1.56 -14.55
CA ASP A 8 20.45 -2.17 -13.39
C ASP A 8 20.30 -1.32 -12.13
N GLU A 9 20.39 0.01 -12.26
CA GLU A 9 20.17 0.95 -11.17
C GLU A 9 18.71 0.91 -10.71
N ALA A 10 17.76 0.86 -11.62
CA ALA A 10 16.34 0.73 -11.30
C ALA A 10 16.06 -0.59 -10.56
N LEU A 11 16.69 -1.69 -10.98
CA LEU A 11 16.56 -2.98 -10.31
C LEU A 11 17.14 -2.94 -8.90
N ARG A 12 18.33 -2.35 -8.72
CA ARG A 12 18.95 -2.15 -7.38
C ARG A 12 18.06 -1.32 -6.47
N PHE A 13 17.46 -0.24 -7.00
CA PHE A 13 16.51 0.57 -6.26
C PHE A 13 15.28 -0.25 -5.82
N LEU A 14 14.70 -1.05 -6.72
CA LEU A 14 13.55 -1.91 -6.38
C LEU A 14 13.89 -2.95 -5.31
N VAL A 15 15.07 -3.56 -5.41
CA VAL A 15 15.56 -4.50 -4.38
C VAL A 15 15.69 -3.80 -3.02
N HIS A 16 16.30 -2.62 -2.99
CA HIS A 16 16.43 -1.82 -1.77
C HIS A 16 15.06 -1.42 -1.21
N ALA A 17 14.21 -0.81 -2.03
CA ALA A 17 12.89 -0.33 -1.61
C ALA A 17 11.96 -1.46 -1.14
N SER A 18 12.13 -2.67 -1.67
CA SER A 18 11.36 -3.85 -1.25
C SER A 18 11.92 -4.56 -0.04
N ALA A 19 13.05 -4.13 0.53
CA ALA A 19 13.59 -4.71 1.75
C ALA A 19 12.63 -4.50 2.95
N PRO A 20 12.50 -5.48 3.86
CA PRO A 20 11.53 -5.42 4.96
C PRO A 20 11.63 -4.16 5.83
N TYR A 21 12.85 -3.74 6.17
CA TYR A 21 13.08 -2.52 6.96
C TYR A 21 12.71 -1.24 6.21
N GLN A 22 12.91 -1.19 4.90
CA GLN A 22 12.54 -0.03 4.10
C GLN A 22 11.02 0.12 4.01
N GLN A 23 10.31 -1.00 3.78
CA GLN A 23 8.86 -1.01 3.78
C GLN A 23 8.26 -0.66 5.14
N ALA A 24 8.83 -1.19 6.23
CA ALA A 24 8.43 -0.83 7.57
C ALA A 24 8.74 0.65 7.89
N GLY A 25 9.90 1.15 7.45
CA GLY A 25 10.29 2.56 7.59
C GLY A 25 9.33 3.53 6.89
N GLN A 26 8.84 3.16 5.69
CA GLN A 26 7.85 3.95 4.96
C GLN A 26 6.54 4.12 5.76
N ALA A 27 6.10 3.08 6.46
CA ALA A 27 4.89 3.12 7.25
C ALA A 27 4.92 4.12 8.42
N LYS A 28 6.10 4.60 8.83
CA LYS A 28 6.23 5.70 9.81
C LYS A 28 5.70 7.04 9.31
N TRP A 29 5.68 7.21 8.00
CA TRP A 29 5.33 8.49 7.36
C TRP A 29 3.99 8.43 6.67
N ILE A 30 3.67 7.27 6.11
CA ILE A 30 2.42 7.03 5.40
C ILE A 30 1.83 5.72 5.92
N ASN A 31 0.57 5.74 6.30
CA ASN A 31 -0.13 4.58 6.87
C ASN A 31 -0.50 3.55 5.76
N TYR A 32 0.50 3.19 4.93
CA TYR A 32 0.39 2.09 3.98
C TYR A 32 1.16 0.89 4.52
N GLY A 33 0.47 -0.21 4.72
CA GLY A 33 1.09 -1.41 5.25
C GLY A 33 2.14 -1.99 4.29
N PRO A 34 3.25 -2.53 4.83
CA PRO A 34 4.21 -3.27 4.04
C PRO A 34 3.57 -4.38 3.23
N MET A 35 4.01 -4.57 2.00
CA MET A 35 3.58 -5.68 1.15
C MET A 35 4.15 -7.03 1.61
N ARG A 36 5.27 -6.99 2.31
CA ARG A 36 5.93 -8.20 2.83
C ARG A 36 5.49 -8.50 4.26
N ARG A 37 5.19 -9.77 4.55
CA ARG A 37 4.89 -10.23 5.91
C ARG A 37 6.04 -9.96 6.89
N SER A 38 7.30 -10.05 6.43
CA SER A 38 8.48 -9.69 7.23
C SER A 38 8.53 -8.20 7.59
N GLY A 39 8.05 -7.31 6.72
CA GLY A 39 7.89 -5.88 7.03
C GLY A 39 6.80 -5.64 8.07
N MET A 40 5.67 -6.34 7.96
CA MET A 40 4.60 -6.30 8.98
C MET A 40 5.08 -6.81 10.34
N ALA A 41 5.89 -7.87 10.37
CA ALA A 41 6.46 -8.40 11.60
C ALA A 41 7.39 -7.38 12.30
N ILE A 42 8.15 -6.59 11.53
CA ILE A 42 8.98 -5.51 12.08
C ILE A 42 8.09 -4.42 12.71
N LEU A 43 7.01 -4.02 12.04
CA LEU A 43 6.06 -3.04 12.61
C LEU A 43 5.42 -3.54 13.89
N ALA A 44 4.99 -4.80 13.92
CA ALA A 44 4.35 -5.41 15.08
C ALA A 44 5.30 -5.55 16.28
N ALA A 45 6.61 -5.70 16.04
CA ALA A 45 7.62 -5.86 17.10
C ALA A 45 8.16 -4.54 17.65
N ASN A 46 8.02 -3.44 16.93
CA ASN A 46 8.65 -2.15 17.27
C ASN A 46 7.60 -1.06 17.40
N GLU A 47 7.49 -0.49 18.59
CA GLU A 47 6.59 0.58 18.93
C GLU A 47 7.33 1.77 19.54
N PRO A 48 6.80 2.97 19.35
CA PRO A 48 5.77 3.45 18.42
C PRO A 48 6.35 3.71 17.02
N TRP A 49 5.54 3.59 15.97
CA TRP A 49 6.05 3.62 14.59
C TRP A 49 5.80 4.90 13.81
N PHE A 50 4.77 5.65 14.10
CA PHE A 50 4.59 6.95 13.44
C PHE A 50 5.70 7.93 13.84
N HIS A 51 5.98 8.86 12.94
CA HIS A 51 6.92 9.98 13.20
C HIS A 51 6.53 10.84 14.40
N ASN A 52 5.26 10.81 14.80
CA ASN A 52 4.73 11.49 15.99
C ASN A 52 4.69 10.59 17.24
N GLY A 53 5.23 9.40 17.18
CA GLY A 53 5.30 8.46 18.30
C GLY A 53 4.06 7.61 18.55
N GLN A 54 3.04 7.67 17.69
CA GLN A 54 1.84 6.84 17.84
C GLN A 54 2.07 5.42 17.31
N ASN A 55 1.39 4.45 17.92
CA ASN A 55 1.33 3.09 17.38
C ASN A 55 0.41 3.03 16.16
N ILE A 56 0.95 2.65 15.01
CA ILE A 56 0.21 2.59 13.75
C ILE A 56 -0.52 1.26 13.52
N MET A 57 -0.20 0.22 14.27
CA MET A 57 -0.76 -1.12 14.04
C MET A 57 -2.29 -1.15 14.05
N PRO A 58 -3.00 -0.44 14.96
CA PRO A 58 -4.47 -0.38 14.93
C PRO A 58 -5.05 0.25 13.67
N HIS A 59 -4.24 0.97 12.90
CA HIS A 59 -4.65 1.69 11.70
C HIS A 59 -4.14 1.07 10.40
N MET A 60 -3.42 -0.05 10.48
CA MET A 60 -2.90 -0.73 9.30
C MET A 60 -4.02 -1.48 8.57
N PRO A 61 -4.28 -1.17 7.28
CA PRO A 61 -5.38 -1.79 6.54
C PRO A 61 -5.13 -3.27 6.23
N ASN A 62 -3.88 -3.69 6.16
CA ASN A 62 -3.47 -5.03 5.74
C ASN A 62 -3.10 -5.96 6.90
N THR A 63 -3.62 -5.71 8.10
CA THR A 63 -3.57 -6.71 9.19
C THR A 63 -4.54 -7.85 8.90
N ASP A 64 -4.25 -9.04 9.42
CA ASP A 64 -5.13 -10.21 9.24
C ASP A 64 -6.55 -9.95 9.75
N GLU A 65 -6.70 -9.12 10.78
CA GLU A 65 -7.99 -8.74 11.33
C GLU A 65 -8.79 -7.86 10.38
N HIS A 66 -8.19 -6.80 9.86
CA HIS A 66 -8.86 -5.88 8.94
C HIS A 66 -9.14 -6.55 7.59
N MET A 67 -8.27 -7.45 7.15
CA MET A 67 -8.44 -8.18 5.89
C MET A 67 -9.56 -9.24 5.93
N LYS A 68 -10.11 -9.60 7.09
CA LYS A 68 -11.26 -10.48 7.17
C LYS A 68 -12.48 -9.95 6.42
N ASN A 69 -12.65 -8.62 6.41
CA ASN A 69 -13.72 -7.92 5.71
C ASN A 69 -13.19 -7.15 4.48
N GLY A 70 -11.97 -7.46 4.06
CA GLY A 70 -11.34 -6.81 2.92
C GLY A 70 -11.98 -7.21 1.60
N LEU A 71 -12.22 -6.23 0.75
CA LEU A 71 -12.63 -6.45 -0.65
C LEU A 71 -11.43 -6.21 -1.55
N TYR A 72 -11.06 -7.23 -2.33
CA TYR A 72 -10.02 -7.08 -3.33
C TYR A 72 -10.57 -6.39 -4.57
N ALA A 73 -9.83 -5.39 -5.07
CA ALA A 73 -10.17 -4.79 -6.34
C ALA A 73 -10.12 -5.84 -7.46
N ASN A 74 -11.15 -5.85 -8.30
CA ASN A 74 -11.19 -6.69 -9.48
C ASN A 74 -10.91 -5.83 -10.72
N PRO A 75 -9.71 -5.92 -11.33
CA PRO A 75 -9.33 -5.10 -12.48
C PRO A 75 -10.26 -5.29 -13.69
N ASP A 76 -10.68 -6.52 -13.95
CA ASP A 76 -11.56 -6.83 -15.10
C ASP A 76 -12.94 -6.19 -14.90
N TRP A 77 -13.50 -6.31 -13.69
CA TRP A 77 -14.74 -5.64 -13.36
C TRP A 77 -14.64 -4.10 -13.50
N TRP A 78 -13.52 -3.50 -13.08
CA TRP A 78 -13.30 -2.07 -13.22
C TRP A 78 -13.10 -1.64 -14.68
N ALA A 79 -12.49 -2.48 -15.51
CA ALA A 79 -12.39 -2.22 -16.95
C ALA A 79 -13.77 -2.12 -17.61
N ASP A 80 -14.71 -2.99 -17.21
CA ASP A 80 -16.05 -3.04 -17.78
C ASP A 80 -17.00 -1.98 -17.19
N ASN A 81 -16.84 -1.59 -15.95
CA ASN A 81 -17.81 -0.78 -15.22
C ASN A 81 -17.30 0.61 -14.78
N GLY A 82 -15.99 0.87 -14.88
CA GLY A 82 -15.36 2.07 -14.33
C GLY A 82 -15.92 3.38 -14.88
N ASP A 83 -16.19 3.45 -16.17
CA ASP A 83 -16.74 4.65 -16.81
C ASP A 83 -18.16 4.96 -16.32
N SER A 84 -19.03 3.96 -16.29
CA SER A 84 -20.40 4.06 -15.79
C SER A 84 -20.45 4.48 -14.31
N ILE A 85 -19.59 3.89 -13.48
CA ILE A 85 -19.49 4.25 -12.06
C ILE A 85 -18.98 5.69 -11.90
N SER A 86 -17.98 6.09 -12.68
CA SER A 86 -17.42 7.44 -12.65
C SER A 86 -18.46 8.50 -13.07
N GLU A 87 -19.27 8.20 -14.08
CA GLU A 87 -20.35 9.08 -14.51
C GLU A 87 -21.42 9.25 -13.41
N ARG A 88 -21.85 8.16 -12.80
CA ARG A 88 -22.81 8.19 -11.68
C ARG A 88 -22.25 8.94 -10.48
N TYR A 89 -20.99 8.77 -10.17
CA TYR A 89 -20.32 9.49 -9.08
C TYR A 89 -20.27 11.00 -9.34
N ARG A 90 -19.90 11.42 -10.57
CA ARG A 90 -19.88 12.83 -10.95
C ARG A 90 -21.28 13.46 -10.88
N ALA A 91 -22.30 12.73 -11.35
CA ALA A 91 -23.69 13.18 -11.27
C ALA A 91 -24.15 13.37 -9.82
N TRP A 92 -23.75 12.46 -8.93
CA TRP A 92 -24.02 12.57 -7.51
C TRP A 92 -23.28 13.75 -6.85
N MET A 93 -22.00 13.95 -7.19
CA MET A 93 -21.19 15.07 -6.67
C MET A 93 -21.66 16.46 -7.18
N GLY A 94 -22.35 16.51 -8.31
CA GLY A 94 -22.86 17.74 -8.90
C GLY A 94 -24.25 18.19 -8.38
N GLN A 95 -24.82 17.42 -7.45
CA GLN A 95 -26.06 17.77 -6.75
C GLN A 95 -25.75 18.63 -5.51
#